data_af6f8589b2172cdf480ac72e887106be
#
_entry.id   af6f8589b2172cdf480ac72e887106be
#
_cell.length_a   1.000
_cell.length_b   1.000
_cell.length_c   1.000
_cell.angle_alpha   90.00
_cell.angle_beta   90.00
_cell.angle_gamma   90.00
#
_symmetry.space_group_name_H-M   'P 1'
#
loop_
_entity.id
_entity.type
_entity.pdbx_description
1 polymer ?
#
loop_
_entity_poly.entity_id
_entity_poly.type
_entity_poly.pdbx_seq_one_letter_code
_entity_poly.pdbx_strand_id
1 'polypeptide(L)'
;METEVKLTKLAACAGCGAKVGAGTLAKLLDGFRTHSDPRLLVGYDKSDDASVYYLDEHTALVQTTDFFPPIVDDPFLYGQIAAANAISDVYAMGGEPKLALNILCLPESMPQDMVQELLRGGYDKAYEAGAIITGGHTIHGAEPIYGLAVSGFVDPRRILTNSGARPGDVLLLTKPLGVGVLTTAAKAGLAGGAVMDRIYRQMATLNRTARDIMVKYRVHSCTDVTGFALLGHSFEMAQGSGCTVHIQSGNVPFHPEAWDLAAMGLIPAGAYRNRDYAENGVTVRGNVSRTMQDLLYDPQTSGGLLMAVDPADAAACLRELRDSIPAAAQVGYVTERQDNWLILE
;
A
#
# COMPACT_ATOMS: atom_id res chain seq x y z
N MET A 1 17.11 36.13 2.80
CA MET A 1 17.17 34.67 2.71
C MET A 1 15.71 34.21 2.66
N GLU A 2 15.23 33.85 1.48
CA GLU A 2 13.93 33.17 1.38
C GLU A 2 14.06 31.86 2.18
N THR A 3 13.22 31.69 3.18
CA THR A 3 13.16 30.45 3.95
C THR A 3 12.59 29.38 3.01
N GLU A 4 13.43 28.42 2.63
CA GLU A 4 13.03 27.26 1.82
C GLU A 4 11.80 26.60 2.46
N VAL A 5 10.70 26.55 1.73
CA VAL A 5 9.44 25.96 2.22
C VAL A 5 9.59 24.45 2.24
N LYS A 6 9.51 23.83 3.41
CA LYS A 6 9.57 22.39 3.59
C LYS A 6 8.15 21.82 3.60
N LEU A 7 7.80 21.04 2.57
CA LEU A 7 6.47 20.45 2.42
C LEU A 7 6.05 19.60 3.62
N THR A 8 6.96 18.80 4.18
CA THR A 8 6.68 17.93 5.34
C THR A 8 6.35 18.71 6.62
N LYS A 9 6.70 20.01 6.68
CA LYS A 9 6.34 20.89 7.80
C LYS A 9 5.00 21.59 7.63
N LEU A 10 4.41 21.53 6.43
CA LEU A 10 3.09 22.07 6.15
C LEU A 10 1.96 21.10 6.52
N ALA A 11 2.28 19.88 6.97
CA ALA A 11 1.30 18.86 7.31
C ALA A 11 1.61 18.22 8.67
N ALA A 12 0.55 17.92 9.42
CA ALA A 12 0.64 17.27 10.74
C ALA A 12 1.05 15.79 10.61
N CYS A 13 0.53 15.10 9.62
CA CYS A 13 0.84 13.69 9.31
C CYS A 13 1.61 13.59 7.99
N ALA A 14 2.11 12.40 7.64
CA ALA A 14 2.86 12.17 6.41
C ALA A 14 2.42 10.88 5.73
N GLY A 15 2.28 10.91 4.39
CA GLY A 15 2.00 9.74 3.57
C GLY A 15 0.76 8.95 4.02
N CYS A 16 0.76 7.65 3.75
CA CYS A 16 -0.34 6.74 4.11
C CYS A 16 -0.55 6.57 5.62
N GLY A 17 0.42 6.97 6.47
CA GLY A 17 0.24 7.04 7.92
C GLY A 17 -0.82 8.06 8.38
N ALA A 18 -1.27 8.95 7.49
CA ALA A 18 -2.37 9.89 7.73
C ALA A 18 -3.77 9.26 7.58
N LYS A 19 -3.89 8.04 7.05
CA LYS A 19 -5.19 7.37 6.87
C LYS A 19 -5.94 7.22 8.20
N VAL A 20 -7.26 7.35 8.13
CA VAL A 20 -8.13 7.01 9.27
C VAL A 20 -7.93 5.51 9.57
N GLY A 21 -7.72 5.16 10.83
CA GLY A 21 -7.50 3.76 11.21
C GLY A 21 -8.67 2.85 10.76
N ALA A 22 -8.36 1.65 10.28
CA ALA A 22 -9.35 0.71 9.71
C ALA A 22 -10.54 0.45 10.64
N GLY A 23 -10.29 0.24 11.93
CA GLY A 23 -11.36 0.04 12.92
C GLY A 23 -12.29 1.26 13.13
N THR A 24 -11.78 2.48 12.95
CA THR A 24 -12.59 3.69 12.97
C THR A 24 -13.40 3.81 11.69
N LEU A 25 -12.77 3.57 10.53
CA LEU A 25 -13.43 3.62 9.24
C LEU A 25 -14.60 2.60 9.17
N ALA A 26 -14.38 1.38 9.62
CA ALA A 26 -15.43 0.36 9.70
C ALA A 26 -16.65 0.84 10.50
N LYS A 27 -16.43 1.48 11.65
CA LYS A 27 -17.51 2.07 12.47
C LYS A 27 -18.23 3.22 11.78
N LEU A 28 -17.50 4.04 11.00
CA LEU A 28 -18.08 5.16 10.25
C LEU A 28 -18.97 4.70 9.10
N LEU A 29 -18.66 3.54 8.51
CA LEU A 29 -19.40 2.95 7.39
C LEU A 29 -20.51 1.99 7.85
N ASP A 30 -20.56 1.65 9.14
CA ASP A 30 -21.58 0.76 9.68
C ASP A 30 -23.00 1.36 9.56
N GLY A 31 -23.95 0.52 9.17
CA GLY A 31 -25.36 0.90 9.01
C GLY A 31 -25.71 1.64 7.71
N PHE A 32 -24.74 1.93 6.82
CA PHE A 32 -25.08 2.45 5.52
C PHE A 32 -25.76 1.39 4.64
N ARG A 33 -26.85 1.77 3.99
CA ARG A 33 -27.52 0.91 3.00
C ARG A 33 -26.70 0.89 1.72
N THR A 34 -26.20 -0.27 1.35
CA THR A 34 -25.56 -0.49 0.05
C THR A 34 -26.63 -0.88 -0.98
N HIS A 35 -26.60 -0.25 -2.16
CA HIS A 35 -27.40 -0.69 -3.28
C HIS A 35 -26.72 -1.90 -3.94
N SER A 36 -27.51 -2.97 -4.19
CA SER A 36 -27.03 -4.13 -4.92
C SER A 36 -27.12 -3.89 -6.42
N ASP A 37 -26.01 -4.01 -7.12
CA ASP A 37 -25.95 -4.10 -8.58
C ASP A 37 -25.21 -5.42 -8.94
N PRO A 38 -25.80 -6.34 -9.69
CA PRO A 38 -25.15 -7.61 -10.05
C PRO A 38 -23.89 -7.42 -10.90
N ARG A 39 -23.65 -6.24 -11.47
CA ARG A 39 -22.42 -5.89 -12.17
C ARG A 39 -21.32 -5.34 -11.27
N LEU A 40 -21.61 -5.01 -10.02
CA LEU A 40 -20.59 -4.71 -9.02
C LEU A 40 -19.96 -6.02 -8.55
N LEU A 41 -18.79 -6.34 -9.09
CA LEU A 41 -18.09 -7.61 -8.79
C LEU A 41 -17.31 -7.53 -7.47
N VAL A 42 -16.74 -6.36 -7.17
CA VAL A 42 -16.00 -6.08 -5.93
C VAL A 42 -16.43 -4.71 -5.41
N GLY A 43 -16.87 -4.67 -4.15
CA GLY A 43 -17.19 -3.46 -3.39
C GLY A 43 -16.23 -3.30 -2.20
N TYR A 44 -16.59 -2.42 -1.26
CA TYR A 44 -15.76 -2.17 -0.07
C TYR A 44 -16.06 -3.09 1.14
N ASP A 45 -17.01 -3.97 1.02
CA ASP A 45 -17.51 -4.85 2.09
C ASP A 45 -16.47 -5.85 2.62
N LYS A 46 -15.43 -6.16 1.83
CA LYS A 46 -14.31 -7.01 2.21
C LYS A 46 -12.98 -6.27 2.29
N SER A 47 -13.01 -4.94 2.32
CA SER A 47 -11.81 -4.08 2.36
C SER A 47 -10.84 -4.31 1.20
N ASP A 48 -11.37 -4.61 -0.01
CA ASP A 48 -10.56 -4.74 -1.22
C ASP A 48 -9.93 -3.39 -1.62
N ASP A 49 -8.80 -3.44 -2.34
CA ASP A 49 -8.00 -2.26 -2.70
C ASP A 49 -8.75 -1.32 -3.66
N ALA A 50 -9.61 -1.87 -4.53
CA ALA A 50 -10.40 -1.08 -5.47
C ALA A 50 -11.78 -1.69 -5.71
N SER A 51 -12.73 -0.87 -6.13
CA SER A 51 -14.01 -1.36 -6.65
C SER A 51 -13.85 -1.91 -8.06
N VAL A 52 -14.61 -2.98 -8.39
CA VAL A 52 -14.61 -3.59 -9.73
C VAL A 52 -16.02 -3.70 -10.26
N TYR A 53 -16.26 -3.08 -11.42
CA TYR A 53 -17.56 -3.08 -12.07
C TYR A 53 -17.49 -3.76 -13.45
N TYR A 54 -18.35 -4.74 -13.67
CA TYR A 54 -18.44 -5.50 -14.91
C TYR A 54 -18.97 -4.63 -16.05
N LEU A 55 -18.25 -4.59 -17.16
CA LEU A 55 -18.69 -3.91 -18.39
C LEU A 55 -19.17 -4.90 -19.44
N ASP A 56 -18.36 -5.90 -19.77
CA ASP A 56 -18.63 -6.97 -20.71
C ASP A 56 -17.81 -8.23 -20.38
N GLU A 57 -17.92 -9.29 -21.21
CA GLU A 57 -17.28 -10.60 -20.98
C GLU A 57 -15.73 -10.58 -20.94
N HIS A 58 -15.12 -9.48 -21.42
CA HIS A 58 -13.67 -9.30 -21.49
C HIS A 58 -13.15 -8.16 -20.62
N THR A 59 -14.04 -7.31 -20.11
CA THR A 59 -13.66 -6.05 -19.50
C THR A 59 -14.45 -5.76 -18.23
N ALA A 60 -13.74 -5.54 -17.15
CA ALA A 60 -14.24 -4.92 -15.93
C ALA A 60 -13.46 -3.64 -15.63
N LEU A 61 -14.17 -2.62 -15.16
CA LEU A 61 -13.60 -1.35 -14.71
C LEU A 61 -13.09 -1.53 -13.27
N VAL A 62 -11.84 -1.23 -13.04
CA VAL A 62 -11.23 -1.09 -11.71
C VAL A 62 -11.16 0.39 -11.37
N GLN A 63 -11.63 0.79 -10.19
CA GLN A 63 -11.66 2.19 -9.79
C GLN A 63 -11.27 2.37 -8.35
N THR A 64 -10.29 3.26 -8.11
CA THR A 64 -9.76 3.59 -6.78
C THR A 64 -9.50 5.07 -6.63
N THR A 65 -9.29 5.50 -5.39
CA THR A 65 -8.89 6.87 -5.02
C THR A 65 -7.97 6.82 -3.82
N ASP A 66 -6.74 7.31 -3.99
CA ASP A 66 -5.81 7.45 -2.87
C ASP A 66 -5.08 8.81 -2.91
N PHE A 67 -4.96 9.46 -1.77
CA PHE A 67 -4.32 10.75 -1.59
C PHE A 67 -3.83 10.90 -0.15
N PHE A 68 -2.78 11.69 0.05
CA PHE A 68 -2.19 11.89 1.36
C PHE A 68 -1.38 13.19 1.43
N PRO A 69 -1.04 13.68 2.65
CA PRO A 69 -0.16 14.83 2.85
C PRO A 69 1.30 14.47 2.55
N PRO A 70 2.20 15.49 2.34
CA PRO A 70 3.59 15.28 1.96
C PRO A 70 4.36 14.33 2.88
N ILE A 71 5.15 13.43 2.26
CA ILE A 71 6.06 12.51 2.94
C ILE A 71 7.53 12.86 2.67
N VAL A 72 7.79 13.78 1.76
CA VAL A 72 9.10 14.27 1.34
C VAL A 72 9.01 15.76 1.05
N ASP A 73 10.13 16.48 1.19
CA ASP A 73 10.16 17.93 0.94
C ASP A 73 10.29 18.29 -0.54
N ASP A 74 10.86 17.41 -1.37
CA ASP A 74 10.93 17.57 -2.83
C ASP A 74 9.53 17.42 -3.45
N PRO A 75 8.96 18.46 -4.07
CA PRO A 75 7.61 18.43 -4.61
C PRO A 75 7.45 17.49 -5.80
N PHE A 76 8.45 17.38 -6.68
CA PHE A 76 8.42 16.45 -7.80
C PHE A 76 8.35 15.00 -7.32
N LEU A 77 9.20 14.66 -6.36
CA LEU A 77 9.25 13.33 -5.77
C LEU A 77 7.97 13.02 -4.97
N TYR A 78 7.40 14.00 -4.25
CA TYR A 78 6.11 13.83 -3.60
C TYR A 78 5.00 13.51 -4.61
N GLY A 79 4.97 14.21 -5.74
CA GLY A 79 4.07 13.92 -6.84
C GLY A 79 4.20 12.50 -7.37
N GLN A 80 5.45 12.04 -7.60
CA GLN A 80 5.73 10.67 -8.04
C GLN A 80 5.25 9.63 -7.03
N ILE A 81 5.53 9.82 -5.75
CA ILE A 81 5.17 8.87 -4.68
C ILE A 81 3.64 8.77 -4.55
N ALA A 82 2.94 9.91 -4.55
CA ALA A 82 1.49 9.94 -4.44
C ALA A 82 0.81 9.25 -5.63
N ALA A 83 1.31 9.49 -6.85
CA ALA A 83 0.79 8.82 -8.04
C ALA A 83 1.10 7.32 -8.05
N ALA A 84 2.33 6.92 -7.67
CA ALA A 84 2.70 5.50 -7.58
C ALA A 84 1.83 4.74 -6.59
N ASN A 85 1.52 5.35 -5.45
CA ASN A 85 0.66 4.77 -4.43
C ASN A 85 -0.78 4.62 -4.93
N ALA A 86 -1.39 5.68 -5.50
CA ALA A 86 -2.77 5.63 -5.98
C ALA A 86 -2.99 4.65 -7.14
N ILE A 87 -1.95 4.45 -7.97
CA ILE A 87 -2.00 3.50 -9.09
C ILE A 87 -1.85 2.04 -8.61
N SER A 88 -1.26 1.84 -7.44
CA SER A 88 -0.91 0.51 -6.91
C SER A 88 -2.12 -0.40 -6.69
N ASP A 89 -3.25 0.16 -6.24
CA ASP A 89 -4.50 -0.59 -6.04
C ASP A 89 -4.97 -1.28 -7.33
N VAL A 90 -4.84 -0.59 -8.48
CA VAL A 90 -5.19 -1.18 -9.78
C VAL A 90 -4.28 -2.39 -10.08
N TYR A 91 -2.99 -2.30 -9.75
CA TYR A 91 -2.07 -3.42 -9.92
C TYR A 91 -2.38 -4.57 -8.97
N ALA A 92 -2.73 -4.29 -7.71
CA ALA A 92 -3.13 -5.31 -6.72
C ALA A 92 -4.34 -6.12 -7.20
N MET A 93 -5.31 -5.46 -7.85
CA MET A 93 -6.47 -6.12 -8.47
C MET A 93 -6.15 -6.87 -9.77
N GLY A 94 -4.87 -6.96 -10.19
CA GLY A 94 -4.45 -7.58 -11.46
C GLY A 94 -4.70 -6.72 -12.70
N GLY A 95 -5.20 -5.50 -12.52
CA GLY A 95 -5.62 -4.59 -13.58
C GLY A 95 -4.47 -3.79 -14.22
N GLU A 96 -4.82 -3.06 -15.28
CA GLU A 96 -3.97 -2.07 -15.95
C GLU A 96 -4.54 -0.68 -15.80
N PRO A 97 -3.83 0.28 -15.19
CA PRO A 97 -4.27 1.66 -15.10
C PRO A 97 -4.35 2.30 -16.49
N LYS A 98 -5.38 3.11 -16.74
CA LYS A 98 -5.60 3.76 -18.05
C LYS A 98 -5.89 5.25 -17.94
N LEU A 99 -6.68 5.66 -16.95
CA LEU A 99 -7.06 7.06 -16.77
C LEU A 99 -6.82 7.46 -15.31
N ALA A 100 -6.44 8.72 -15.11
CA ALA A 100 -6.31 9.29 -13.77
C ALA A 100 -6.83 10.73 -13.75
N LEU A 101 -7.36 11.12 -12.58
CA LEU A 101 -7.76 12.48 -12.25
C LEU A 101 -6.95 12.94 -11.02
N ASN A 102 -6.37 14.15 -11.11
CA ASN A 102 -5.68 14.75 -9.97
C ASN A 102 -6.68 15.13 -8.87
N ILE A 103 -6.31 14.84 -7.63
CA ILE A 103 -6.94 15.35 -6.42
C ILE A 103 -5.91 16.22 -5.70
N LEU A 104 -6.19 17.53 -5.60
CA LEU A 104 -5.21 18.48 -5.11
C LEU A 104 -5.85 19.46 -4.12
N CYS A 105 -5.30 19.54 -2.90
CA CYS A 105 -5.62 20.56 -1.92
C CYS A 105 -4.33 21.31 -1.60
N LEU A 106 -4.37 22.65 -1.60
CA LEU A 106 -3.18 23.48 -1.45
C LEU A 106 -3.42 24.64 -0.45
N PRO A 107 -2.47 24.92 0.46
CA PRO A 107 -2.41 26.19 1.15
C PRO A 107 -2.21 27.36 0.17
N GLU A 108 -2.86 28.48 0.42
CA GLU A 108 -2.67 29.71 -0.40
C GLU A 108 -1.20 30.18 -0.43
N SER A 109 -0.44 29.87 0.64
CA SER A 109 0.96 30.22 0.78
C SER A 109 1.93 29.35 -0.01
N MET A 110 1.44 28.28 -0.67
CA MET A 110 2.32 27.37 -1.41
C MET A 110 2.78 28.02 -2.74
N PRO A 111 4.10 28.11 -2.99
CA PRO A 111 4.63 28.70 -4.22
C PRO A 111 4.15 27.97 -5.47
N GLN A 112 3.85 28.73 -6.52
CA GLN A 112 3.28 28.19 -7.77
C GLN A 112 4.24 27.21 -8.48
N ASP A 113 5.52 27.49 -8.47
CA ASP A 113 6.56 26.64 -9.05
C ASP A 113 6.65 25.30 -8.32
N MET A 114 6.51 25.30 -6.99
CA MET A 114 6.44 24.07 -6.19
C MET A 114 5.21 23.23 -6.55
N VAL A 115 4.05 23.85 -6.79
CA VAL A 115 2.83 23.16 -7.26
C VAL A 115 3.04 22.57 -8.65
N GLN A 116 3.72 23.30 -9.55
CA GLN A 116 4.02 22.80 -10.89
C GLN A 116 4.94 21.58 -10.84
N GLU A 117 5.99 21.59 -10.00
CA GLU A 117 6.88 20.46 -9.82
C GLU A 117 6.14 19.23 -9.24
N LEU A 118 5.26 19.42 -8.25
CA LEU A 118 4.44 18.37 -7.68
C LEU A 118 3.56 17.72 -8.76
N LEU A 119 2.83 18.51 -9.54
CA LEU A 119 2.00 18.00 -10.64
C LEU A 119 2.87 17.30 -11.69
N ARG A 120 4.02 17.88 -12.07
CA ARG A 120 4.95 17.25 -13.02
C ARG A 120 5.39 15.86 -12.55
N GLY A 121 5.68 15.67 -11.26
CA GLY A 121 6.00 14.38 -10.68
C GLY A 121 4.84 13.37 -10.80
N GLY A 122 3.61 13.81 -10.54
CA GLY A 122 2.41 12.97 -10.70
C GLY A 122 2.18 12.56 -12.15
N TYR A 123 2.32 13.49 -13.10
CA TYR A 123 2.21 13.22 -14.55
C TYR A 123 3.28 12.25 -15.03
N ASP A 124 4.54 12.46 -14.62
CA ASP A 124 5.67 11.59 -14.98
C ASP A 124 5.37 10.13 -14.58
N LYS A 125 4.92 9.92 -13.34
CA LYS A 125 4.64 8.58 -12.82
C LYS A 125 3.40 7.94 -13.45
N ALA A 126 2.35 8.72 -13.72
CA ALA A 126 1.16 8.23 -14.41
C ALA A 126 1.51 7.77 -15.85
N TYR A 127 2.33 8.54 -16.57
CA TYR A 127 2.78 8.16 -17.91
C TYR A 127 3.71 6.95 -17.90
N GLU A 128 4.59 6.82 -16.91
CA GLU A 128 5.40 5.60 -16.70
C GLU A 128 4.49 4.37 -16.53
N ALA A 129 3.37 4.52 -15.82
CA ALA A 129 2.37 3.46 -15.64
C ALA A 129 1.53 3.16 -16.91
N GLY A 130 1.63 4.00 -17.94
CA GLY A 130 0.79 3.92 -19.14
C GLY A 130 -0.62 4.49 -18.94
N ALA A 131 -0.85 5.27 -17.87
CA ALA A 131 -2.09 5.98 -17.61
C ALA A 131 -2.03 7.42 -18.11
N ILE A 132 -3.19 7.98 -18.49
CA ILE A 132 -3.33 9.36 -18.95
C ILE A 132 -4.04 10.16 -17.87
N ILE A 133 -3.43 11.27 -17.42
CA ILE A 133 -4.12 12.25 -16.58
C ILE A 133 -5.00 13.11 -17.45
N THR A 134 -6.32 13.08 -17.21
CA THR A 134 -7.34 13.72 -18.04
C THR A 134 -7.99 14.94 -17.39
N GLY A 135 -7.53 15.33 -16.21
CA GLY A 135 -8.06 16.46 -15.44
C GLY A 135 -7.90 16.24 -13.94
N GLY A 136 -8.86 16.74 -13.19
CA GLY A 136 -8.89 16.61 -11.75
C GLY A 136 -9.65 17.73 -11.07
N HIS A 137 -9.50 17.83 -9.74
CA HIS A 137 -10.11 18.86 -8.93
C HIS A 137 -9.09 19.46 -7.96
N THR A 138 -9.12 20.80 -7.82
CA THR A 138 -8.20 21.54 -6.97
C THR A 138 -8.98 22.46 -6.05
N ILE A 139 -8.63 22.46 -4.76
CA ILE A 139 -9.21 23.35 -3.75
C ILE A 139 -8.12 23.99 -2.89
N HIS A 140 -8.43 25.09 -2.24
CA HIS A 140 -7.61 25.61 -1.15
C HIS A 140 -7.93 24.91 0.16
N GLY A 141 -6.90 24.67 0.98
CA GLY A 141 -6.99 24.07 2.32
C GLY A 141 -5.84 24.40 3.22
N ALA A 142 -5.86 23.91 4.45
CA ALA A 142 -4.84 24.22 5.44
C ALA A 142 -3.51 23.48 5.20
N GLU A 143 -3.57 22.28 4.64
CA GLU A 143 -2.41 21.41 4.38
C GLU A 143 -2.39 21.00 2.91
N PRO A 144 -1.18 20.82 2.32
CA PRO A 144 -1.10 20.24 0.97
C PRO A 144 -1.51 18.77 1.02
N ILE A 145 -2.38 18.38 0.08
CA ILE A 145 -2.81 16.99 -0.11
C ILE A 145 -2.79 16.73 -1.62
N TYR A 146 -2.19 15.63 -2.02
CA TYR A 146 -2.14 15.22 -3.41
C TYR A 146 -2.34 13.71 -3.56
N GLY A 147 -2.98 13.34 -4.64
CA GLY A 147 -3.18 11.98 -5.08
C GLY A 147 -3.99 11.90 -6.35
N LEU A 148 -4.45 10.71 -6.68
CA LEU A 148 -5.19 10.44 -7.90
C LEU A 148 -6.46 9.64 -7.61
N ALA A 149 -7.50 9.90 -8.41
CA ALA A 149 -8.54 8.92 -8.68
C ALA A 149 -8.14 8.18 -9.96
N VAL A 150 -7.99 6.85 -9.88
CA VAL A 150 -7.46 6.03 -10.97
C VAL A 150 -8.53 5.07 -11.47
N SER A 151 -8.66 5.00 -12.79
CA SER A 151 -9.48 4.00 -13.48
C SER A 151 -8.58 3.10 -14.33
N GLY A 152 -8.77 1.80 -14.18
CA GLY A 152 -8.06 0.76 -14.94
C GLY A 152 -9.01 -0.30 -15.44
N PHE A 153 -8.48 -1.27 -16.18
CA PHE A 153 -9.25 -2.40 -16.68
C PHE A 153 -8.59 -3.73 -16.34
N VAL A 154 -9.44 -4.74 -16.16
CA VAL A 154 -9.05 -6.12 -15.93
C VAL A 154 -10.01 -7.07 -16.64
N ASP A 155 -9.54 -8.25 -17.06
CA ASP A 155 -10.45 -9.32 -17.50
C ASP A 155 -11.27 -9.80 -16.28
N PRO A 156 -12.60 -9.84 -16.34
CA PRO A 156 -13.47 -10.25 -15.22
C PRO A 156 -13.11 -11.62 -14.64
N ARG A 157 -12.51 -12.51 -15.44
CA ARG A 157 -12.09 -13.86 -15.03
C ARG A 157 -10.73 -13.88 -14.31
N ARG A 158 -10.03 -12.74 -14.25
CA ARG A 158 -8.65 -12.62 -13.75
C ARG A 158 -8.53 -11.56 -12.64
N ILE A 159 -9.66 -11.14 -12.08
CA ILE A 159 -9.69 -10.20 -10.97
C ILE A 159 -9.02 -10.87 -9.77
N LEU A 160 -8.09 -10.16 -9.15
CA LEU A 160 -7.53 -10.51 -7.86
C LEU A 160 -8.20 -9.67 -6.79
N THR A 161 -8.51 -10.29 -5.66
CA THR A 161 -9.06 -9.63 -4.48
C THR A 161 -8.19 -9.92 -3.28
N ASN A 162 -8.32 -9.14 -2.22
CA ASN A 162 -7.66 -9.46 -0.95
C ASN A 162 -8.31 -10.64 -0.22
N SER A 163 -9.44 -11.16 -0.68
CA SER A 163 -10.28 -12.16 -0.04
C SER A 163 -10.34 -13.51 -0.77
N GLY A 164 -9.32 -13.84 -1.58
CA GLY A 164 -9.29 -15.06 -2.37
C GLY A 164 -8.28 -16.12 -1.90
N ALA A 165 -7.53 -15.88 -0.83
CA ALA A 165 -6.47 -16.78 -0.36
C ALA A 165 -7.01 -18.15 0.07
N ARG A 166 -6.24 -19.20 -0.18
CA ARG A 166 -6.62 -20.60 0.05
C ARG A 166 -5.62 -21.31 0.95
N PRO A 167 -6.07 -22.28 1.75
CA PRO A 167 -5.15 -23.14 2.50
C PRO A 167 -4.12 -23.80 1.57
N GLY A 168 -2.85 -23.73 1.94
CA GLY A 168 -1.71 -24.19 1.16
C GLY A 168 -0.99 -23.08 0.38
N ASP A 169 -1.61 -21.92 0.17
CA ASP A 169 -0.97 -20.81 -0.52
C ASP A 169 0.29 -20.32 0.21
N VAL A 170 1.26 -19.90 -0.58
CA VAL A 170 2.51 -19.29 -0.14
C VAL A 170 2.41 -17.77 -0.29
N LEU A 171 2.79 -17.04 0.75
CA LEU A 171 2.75 -15.58 0.74
C LEU A 171 4.08 -14.99 0.26
N LEU A 172 4.00 -14.19 -0.79
CA LEU A 172 5.13 -13.45 -1.36
C LEU A 172 4.94 -11.94 -1.16
N LEU A 173 5.99 -11.25 -0.70
CA LEU A 173 6.03 -9.79 -0.54
C LEU A 173 7.09 -9.19 -1.46
N THR A 174 6.79 -8.10 -2.17
CA THR A 174 7.64 -7.58 -3.26
C THR A 174 8.51 -6.38 -2.90
N LYS A 175 8.25 -5.66 -1.81
CA LYS A 175 9.09 -4.55 -1.34
C LYS A 175 9.42 -4.71 0.14
N PRO A 176 10.61 -4.29 0.60
CA PRO A 176 10.94 -4.30 2.02
C PRO A 176 10.11 -3.29 2.82
N LEU A 177 9.94 -3.58 4.12
CA LEU A 177 9.23 -2.75 5.08
C LEU A 177 10.17 -1.77 5.83
N GLY A 178 9.59 -0.86 6.61
CA GLY A 178 10.31 0.10 7.45
C GLY A 178 10.18 1.54 6.98
N VAL A 179 9.35 1.82 5.97
CA VAL A 179 9.16 3.16 5.41
C VAL A 179 8.64 4.15 6.45
N GLY A 180 7.65 3.75 7.26
CA GLY A 180 7.07 4.63 8.28
C GLY A 180 8.06 4.98 9.39
N VAL A 181 8.82 4.01 9.88
CA VAL A 181 9.90 4.23 10.88
C VAL A 181 10.95 5.19 10.30
N LEU A 182 11.44 4.95 9.07
CA LEU A 182 12.48 5.75 8.44
C LEU A 182 12.03 7.18 8.13
N THR A 183 10.81 7.37 7.65
CA THR A 183 10.27 8.72 7.40
C THR A 183 9.99 9.48 8.70
N THR A 184 9.61 8.77 9.77
CA THR A 184 9.49 9.35 11.11
C THR A 184 10.85 9.79 11.64
N ALA A 185 11.88 8.98 11.48
CA ALA A 185 13.25 9.30 11.85
C ALA A 185 13.80 10.48 11.02
N ALA A 186 13.52 10.53 9.72
CA ALA A 186 13.91 11.65 8.86
C ALA A 186 13.25 12.97 9.31
N LYS A 187 11.97 12.96 9.68
CA LYS A 187 11.26 14.13 10.22
C LYS A 187 11.87 14.61 11.54
N ALA A 188 12.44 13.69 12.34
CA ALA A 188 13.17 13.99 13.56
C ALA A 188 14.65 14.36 13.32
N GLY A 189 15.15 14.37 12.08
CA GLY A 189 16.54 14.65 11.73
C GLY A 189 17.51 13.51 12.04
N LEU A 190 17.02 12.28 12.26
CA LEU A 190 17.81 11.11 12.64
C LEU A 190 18.09 10.16 11.45
N ALA A 191 17.49 10.41 10.30
CA ALA A 191 17.76 9.70 9.05
C ALA A 191 17.86 10.70 7.90
N GLY A 192 18.74 10.45 6.93
CA GLY A 192 18.96 11.33 5.77
C GLY A 192 19.90 10.72 4.74
N GLY A 193 20.29 11.54 3.74
CA GLY A 193 21.24 11.18 2.69
C GLY A 193 20.84 9.91 1.94
N ALA A 194 21.82 9.06 1.62
CA ALA A 194 21.64 7.86 0.80
C ALA A 194 20.58 6.88 1.32
N VAL A 195 20.33 6.85 2.64
CA VAL A 195 19.27 6.02 3.22
C VAL A 195 17.91 6.51 2.73
N MET A 196 17.62 7.79 2.92
CA MET A 196 16.32 8.35 2.51
C MET A 196 16.16 8.37 0.99
N ASP A 197 17.23 8.60 0.21
CA ASP A 197 17.19 8.50 -1.25
C ASP A 197 16.75 7.10 -1.73
N ARG A 198 17.19 6.05 -1.04
CA ARG A 198 16.77 4.67 -1.32
C ARG A 198 15.28 4.46 -1.01
N ILE A 199 14.83 4.95 0.14
CA ILE A 199 13.43 4.85 0.57
C ILE A 199 12.52 5.61 -0.39
N TYR A 200 12.89 6.82 -0.77
CA TYR A 200 12.12 7.64 -1.71
C TYR A 200 12.03 6.99 -3.08
N ARG A 201 13.13 6.42 -3.60
CA ARG A 201 13.11 5.64 -4.86
C ARG A 201 12.19 4.45 -4.77
N GLN A 202 12.21 3.70 -3.65
CA GLN A 202 11.28 2.59 -3.44
C GLN A 202 9.82 3.05 -3.49
N MET A 203 9.47 4.13 -2.76
CA MET A 203 8.11 4.67 -2.76
C MET A 203 7.66 5.14 -4.15
N ALA A 204 8.56 5.74 -4.94
CA ALA A 204 8.28 6.16 -6.31
C ALA A 204 8.27 5.00 -7.33
N THR A 205 8.67 3.79 -6.94
CA THR A 205 8.68 2.62 -7.84
C THR A 205 7.27 2.01 -7.95
N LEU A 206 6.78 1.90 -9.20
CA LEU A 206 5.49 1.27 -9.49
C LEU A 206 5.49 -0.24 -9.18
N ASN A 207 4.36 -0.75 -8.73
CA ASN A 207 4.14 -2.20 -8.57
C ASN A 207 3.83 -2.92 -9.91
N ARG A 208 4.00 -2.23 -11.04
CA ARG A 208 3.77 -2.76 -12.39
C ARG A 208 4.52 -4.06 -12.67
N THR A 209 5.83 -4.08 -12.44
CA THR A 209 6.66 -5.27 -12.69
C THR A 209 6.18 -6.46 -11.86
N ALA A 210 5.84 -6.25 -10.60
CA ALA A 210 5.28 -7.29 -9.74
C ALA A 210 3.95 -7.83 -10.29
N ARG A 211 3.05 -6.93 -10.71
CA ARG A 211 1.78 -7.28 -11.33
C ARG A 211 1.98 -8.05 -12.64
N ASP A 212 2.86 -7.60 -13.54
CA ASP A 212 3.10 -8.22 -14.84
C ASP A 212 3.69 -9.64 -14.70
N ILE A 213 4.37 -9.92 -13.60
CA ILE A 213 4.86 -11.25 -13.25
C ILE A 213 3.74 -12.08 -12.62
N MET A 214 3.06 -11.57 -11.59
CA MET A 214 2.06 -12.35 -10.84
C MET A 214 0.92 -12.89 -11.71
N VAL A 215 0.48 -12.12 -12.72
CA VAL A 215 -0.63 -12.55 -13.61
C VAL A 215 -0.28 -13.73 -14.53
N LYS A 216 0.98 -14.18 -14.56
CA LYS A 216 1.43 -15.38 -15.29
C LYS A 216 1.25 -16.66 -14.47
N TYR A 217 1.03 -16.53 -13.16
CA TYR A 217 0.96 -17.61 -12.20
C TYR A 217 -0.43 -17.71 -11.57
N ARG A 218 -0.71 -18.82 -10.88
CA ARG A 218 -1.94 -18.97 -10.11
C ARG A 218 -1.81 -18.22 -8.78
N VAL A 219 -2.21 -16.96 -8.80
CA VAL A 219 -2.35 -16.12 -7.61
C VAL A 219 -3.82 -16.09 -7.23
N HIS A 220 -4.15 -16.45 -5.98
CA HIS A 220 -5.52 -16.54 -5.50
C HIS A 220 -5.98 -15.26 -4.81
N SER A 221 -5.06 -14.53 -4.21
CA SER A 221 -5.33 -13.25 -3.51
C SER A 221 -4.12 -12.33 -3.62
N CYS A 222 -4.40 -11.02 -3.69
CA CYS A 222 -3.37 -9.99 -3.70
C CYS A 222 -3.92 -8.73 -3.04
N THR A 223 -3.04 -7.99 -2.37
CA THR A 223 -3.25 -6.62 -1.88
C THR A 223 -1.92 -5.89 -1.91
N ASP A 224 -1.91 -4.56 -1.93
CA ASP A 224 -0.70 -3.80 -1.68
C ASP A 224 -0.54 -3.50 -0.18
N VAL A 225 0.70 -3.47 0.30
CA VAL A 225 0.99 -3.23 1.71
C VAL A 225 1.23 -1.75 1.94
N THR A 226 0.22 -1.04 2.43
CA THR A 226 0.25 0.42 2.62
C THR A 226 -0.01 0.82 4.07
N GLY A 227 -0.95 1.73 4.31
CA GLY A 227 -1.15 2.40 5.60
C GLY A 227 -1.53 1.49 6.77
N PHE A 228 -2.14 0.33 6.52
CA PHE A 228 -2.49 -0.63 7.57
C PHE A 228 -1.37 -1.63 7.88
N ALA A 229 -0.23 -1.49 7.22
CA ALA A 229 0.98 -2.30 7.41
C ALA A 229 0.81 -3.79 6.99
N LEU A 230 1.90 -4.56 7.05
CA LEU A 230 1.84 -5.97 6.67
C LEU A 230 0.81 -6.75 7.49
N LEU A 231 0.79 -6.57 8.82
CA LEU A 231 -0.13 -7.33 9.68
C LEU A 231 -1.59 -6.90 9.51
N GLY A 232 -1.88 -5.62 9.28
CA GLY A 232 -3.25 -5.16 9.03
C GLY A 232 -3.80 -5.71 7.72
N HIS A 233 -3.06 -5.58 6.61
CA HIS A 233 -3.49 -6.11 5.31
C HIS A 233 -3.55 -7.66 5.30
N SER A 234 -2.61 -8.34 5.99
CA SER A 234 -2.69 -9.79 6.16
C SER A 234 -3.91 -10.22 6.98
N PHE A 235 -4.32 -9.40 7.96
CA PHE A 235 -5.51 -9.64 8.78
C PHE A 235 -6.79 -9.51 7.94
N GLU A 236 -6.88 -8.48 7.10
CA GLU A 236 -7.98 -8.30 6.15
C GLU A 236 -8.05 -9.45 5.15
N MET A 237 -6.90 -9.88 4.59
CA MET A 237 -6.80 -11.04 3.70
C MET A 237 -7.29 -12.32 4.38
N ALA A 238 -6.88 -12.58 5.62
CA ALA A 238 -7.29 -13.75 6.39
C ALA A 238 -8.80 -13.76 6.66
N GLN A 239 -9.35 -12.62 7.11
CA GLN A 239 -10.78 -12.47 7.39
C GLN A 239 -11.63 -12.61 6.13
N GLY A 240 -11.28 -11.88 5.06
CA GLY A 240 -12.00 -11.91 3.79
C GLY A 240 -11.98 -13.28 3.13
N SER A 241 -10.90 -14.06 3.32
CA SER A 241 -10.72 -15.41 2.77
C SER A 241 -11.26 -16.52 3.67
N GLY A 242 -11.59 -16.25 4.94
CA GLY A 242 -12.06 -17.26 5.89
C GLY A 242 -10.97 -18.28 6.30
N CYS A 243 -9.70 -17.89 6.27
CA CYS A 243 -8.54 -18.74 6.52
C CYS A 243 -7.67 -18.19 7.64
N THR A 244 -6.58 -18.88 7.99
CA THR A 244 -5.53 -18.37 8.87
C THR A 244 -4.27 -18.10 8.08
N VAL A 245 -3.75 -16.87 8.21
CA VAL A 245 -2.48 -16.46 7.61
C VAL A 245 -1.36 -16.59 8.63
N HIS A 246 -0.26 -17.22 8.22
CA HIS A 246 0.97 -17.33 8.99
C HIS A 246 2.02 -16.39 8.43
N ILE A 247 2.57 -15.51 9.26
CA ILE A 247 3.68 -14.62 8.90
C ILE A 247 4.95 -15.12 9.60
N GLN A 248 5.92 -15.50 8.80
CA GLN A 248 7.26 -15.91 9.22
C GLN A 248 8.14 -14.66 9.36
N SER A 249 8.16 -14.07 10.56
CA SER A 249 8.76 -12.75 10.80
C SER A 249 10.24 -12.67 10.40
N GLY A 250 10.98 -13.77 10.56
CA GLY A 250 12.39 -13.86 10.17
C GLY A 250 12.64 -13.79 8.65
N ASN A 251 11.61 -14.01 7.83
CA ASN A 251 11.69 -13.98 6.36
C ASN A 251 11.21 -12.65 5.75
N VAL A 252 10.63 -11.77 6.56
CA VAL A 252 10.12 -10.48 6.08
C VAL A 252 11.29 -9.54 5.77
N PRO A 253 11.39 -9.00 4.54
CA PRO A 253 12.45 -8.08 4.19
C PRO A 253 12.21 -6.70 4.83
N PHE A 254 13.24 -6.14 5.44
CA PHE A 254 13.24 -4.80 6.02
C PHE A 254 14.39 -3.97 5.46
N HIS A 255 14.22 -2.65 5.47
CA HIS A 255 15.36 -1.74 5.36
C HIS A 255 16.25 -1.89 6.60
N PRO A 256 17.56 -2.13 6.45
CA PRO A 256 18.43 -2.47 7.59
C PRO A 256 18.38 -1.45 8.73
N GLU A 257 18.32 -0.16 8.39
CA GLU A 257 18.33 0.95 9.36
C GLU A 257 17.02 1.05 10.16
N ALA A 258 15.92 0.48 9.66
CA ALA A 258 14.62 0.53 10.34
C ALA A 258 14.64 -0.22 11.67
N TRP A 259 15.46 -1.27 11.78
CA TRP A 259 15.55 -2.07 13.00
C TRP A 259 16.05 -1.25 14.19
N ASP A 260 17.19 -0.60 14.04
CA ASP A 260 17.81 0.17 15.12
C ASP A 260 16.94 1.36 15.54
N LEU A 261 16.35 2.05 14.57
CA LEU A 261 15.44 3.17 14.80
C LEU A 261 14.18 2.73 15.53
N ALA A 262 13.60 1.59 15.14
CA ALA A 262 12.44 1.02 15.84
C ALA A 262 12.80 0.58 17.27
N ALA A 263 13.97 -0.03 17.47
CA ALA A 263 14.47 -0.41 18.79
C ALA A 263 14.71 0.82 19.71
N MET A 264 15.00 1.98 19.13
CA MET A 264 15.08 3.27 19.85
C MET A 264 13.69 3.89 20.13
N GLY A 265 12.61 3.28 19.68
CA GLY A 265 11.23 3.75 19.89
C GLY A 265 10.74 4.76 18.86
N LEU A 266 11.41 4.92 17.72
CA LEU A 266 10.96 5.80 16.62
C LEU A 266 9.84 5.12 15.81
N ILE A 267 8.71 4.89 16.47
CA ILE A 267 7.55 4.20 15.91
C ILE A 267 6.50 5.23 15.52
N PRO A 268 6.03 5.27 14.26
CA PRO A 268 4.97 6.20 13.85
C PRO A 268 3.65 5.90 14.55
N ALA A 269 2.84 6.93 14.82
CA ALA A 269 1.54 6.80 15.48
C ALA A 269 0.58 5.84 14.72
N GLY A 270 0.74 5.70 13.40
CA GLY A 270 0.01 4.75 12.57
C GLY A 270 0.20 3.29 13.01
N ALA A 271 1.43 2.92 13.43
CA ALA A 271 1.73 1.56 13.87
C ALA A 271 0.92 1.14 15.12
N TYR A 272 0.72 2.06 16.05
CA TYR A 272 -0.12 1.79 17.23
C TYR A 272 -1.58 1.57 16.83
N ARG A 273 -2.14 2.41 15.93
CA ARG A 273 -3.51 2.24 15.44
C ARG A 273 -3.70 0.93 14.67
N ASN A 274 -2.70 0.53 13.89
CA ASN A 274 -2.71 -0.73 13.15
C ASN A 274 -2.70 -1.93 14.11
N ARG A 275 -1.93 -1.83 15.19
CA ARG A 275 -1.93 -2.85 16.24
C ARG A 275 -3.27 -2.94 16.93
N ASP A 276 -3.83 -1.83 17.42
CA ASP A 276 -5.14 -1.80 18.10
C ASP A 276 -6.25 -2.41 17.24
N TYR A 277 -6.14 -2.26 15.91
CA TYR A 277 -7.08 -2.84 14.96
C TYR A 277 -6.99 -4.37 14.86
N ALA A 278 -5.78 -4.91 14.75
CA ALA A 278 -5.57 -6.32 14.41
C ALA A 278 -5.22 -7.23 15.61
N GLU A 279 -4.76 -6.67 16.76
CA GLU A 279 -4.15 -7.46 17.84
C GLU A 279 -5.04 -8.57 18.41
N ASN A 280 -6.37 -8.36 18.48
CA ASN A 280 -7.29 -9.37 18.98
C ASN A 280 -7.43 -10.60 18.05
N GLY A 281 -6.97 -10.50 16.81
CA GLY A 281 -6.97 -11.59 15.84
C GLY A 281 -5.58 -12.14 15.52
N VAL A 282 -4.54 -11.68 16.25
CA VAL A 282 -3.15 -12.08 16.06
C VAL A 282 -2.66 -12.91 17.23
N THR A 283 -2.11 -14.10 16.95
CA THR A 283 -1.35 -14.89 17.92
C THR A 283 0.14 -14.78 17.60
N VAL A 284 0.92 -14.36 18.58
CA VAL A 284 2.39 -14.36 18.49
C VAL A 284 2.92 -15.69 19.06
N ARG A 285 3.62 -16.46 18.23
CA ARG A 285 4.28 -17.72 18.62
C ARG A 285 5.79 -17.53 18.69
N GLY A 286 6.44 -18.24 19.60
CA GLY A 286 7.90 -18.17 19.76
C GLY A 286 8.40 -16.82 20.30
N ASN A 287 9.65 -16.50 19.99
CA ASN A 287 10.35 -15.30 20.50
C ASN A 287 10.33 -14.15 19.48
N VAL A 288 9.17 -13.73 19.00
CA VAL A 288 9.07 -12.54 18.14
C VAL A 288 9.17 -11.30 19.02
N SER A 289 10.29 -10.57 18.91
CA SER A 289 10.57 -9.40 19.72
C SER A 289 9.56 -8.28 19.52
N ARG A 290 9.43 -7.38 20.50
CA ARG A 290 8.56 -6.20 20.39
C ARG A 290 8.95 -5.32 19.19
N THR A 291 10.25 -5.11 18.98
CA THR A 291 10.76 -4.35 17.81
C THR A 291 10.31 -4.96 16.49
N MET A 292 10.38 -6.30 16.35
CA MET A 292 9.89 -6.99 15.16
C MET A 292 8.38 -6.75 14.97
N GLN A 293 7.59 -6.89 16.03
CA GLN A 293 6.15 -6.65 15.96
C GLN A 293 5.85 -5.19 15.57
N ASP A 294 6.58 -4.21 16.12
CA ASP A 294 6.43 -2.80 15.79
C ASP A 294 6.73 -2.54 14.30
N LEU A 295 7.77 -3.16 13.74
CA LEU A 295 8.12 -3.09 12.32
C LEU A 295 7.06 -3.73 11.41
N LEU A 296 6.42 -4.82 11.86
CA LEU A 296 5.36 -5.49 11.10
C LEU A 296 4.03 -4.71 11.12
N TYR A 297 3.82 -3.84 12.10
CA TYR A 297 2.73 -2.86 12.17
C TYR A 297 3.09 -1.49 11.58
N ASP A 298 4.33 -1.31 11.08
CA ASP A 298 4.80 -0.04 10.51
C ASP A 298 4.05 0.31 9.23
N PRO A 299 3.32 1.45 9.16
CA PRO A 299 2.62 1.85 7.95
C PRO A 299 3.59 2.09 6.80
N GLN A 300 3.27 1.55 5.63
CA GLN A 300 4.03 1.76 4.42
C GLN A 300 3.33 2.80 3.54
N THR A 301 4.11 3.57 2.79
CA THR A 301 3.61 4.42 1.70
C THR A 301 4.16 3.85 0.40
N SER A 302 3.29 3.59 -0.55
CA SER A 302 3.62 2.93 -1.81
C SER A 302 4.43 1.64 -1.60
N GLY A 303 3.93 0.78 -0.71
CA GLY A 303 4.56 -0.51 -0.40
C GLY A 303 4.45 -1.53 -1.53
N GLY A 304 4.89 -2.75 -1.27
CA GLY A 304 4.89 -3.83 -2.25
C GLY A 304 3.57 -4.60 -2.27
N LEU A 305 3.39 -5.46 -3.26
CA LEU A 305 2.29 -6.40 -3.31
C LEU A 305 2.55 -7.58 -2.36
N LEU A 306 1.52 -7.96 -1.62
CA LEU A 306 1.42 -9.20 -0.86
C LEU A 306 0.52 -10.16 -1.64
N MET A 307 1.08 -11.27 -2.10
CA MET A 307 0.41 -12.24 -2.99
C MET A 307 0.26 -13.59 -2.29
N ALA A 308 -0.93 -14.18 -2.34
CA ALA A 308 -1.15 -15.57 -1.97
C ALA A 308 -1.11 -16.44 -3.25
N VAL A 309 -0.02 -17.18 -3.40
CA VAL A 309 0.33 -17.92 -4.63
C VAL A 309 0.14 -19.41 -4.41
N ASP A 310 -0.48 -20.10 -5.37
CA ASP A 310 -0.61 -21.57 -5.38
C ASP A 310 0.78 -22.22 -5.12
N PRO A 311 0.89 -23.20 -4.23
CA PRO A 311 2.18 -23.78 -3.85
C PRO A 311 2.94 -24.40 -5.02
N ALA A 312 2.26 -24.86 -6.07
CA ALA A 312 2.93 -25.41 -7.25
C ALA A 312 3.62 -24.33 -8.11
N ASP A 313 3.17 -23.08 -8.03
CA ASP A 313 3.69 -21.97 -8.80
C ASP A 313 4.60 -21.04 -7.98
N ALA A 314 4.50 -21.05 -6.64
CA ALA A 314 5.14 -20.09 -5.76
C ALA A 314 6.67 -19.98 -5.93
N ALA A 315 7.37 -21.12 -6.07
CA ALA A 315 8.82 -21.11 -6.24
C ALA A 315 9.25 -20.53 -7.60
N ALA A 316 8.47 -20.76 -8.66
CA ALA A 316 8.74 -20.20 -9.99
C ALA A 316 8.44 -18.70 -10.01
N CYS A 317 7.29 -18.29 -9.46
CA CYS A 317 6.90 -16.89 -9.31
C CYS A 317 7.95 -16.10 -8.52
N LEU A 318 8.40 -16.60 -7.36
CA LEU A 318 9.43 -15.94 -6.54
C LEU A 318 10.76 -15.79 -7.27
N ARG A 319 11.19 -16.79 -8.06
CA ARG A 319 12.41 -16.67 -8.85
C ARG A 319 12.29 -15.56 -9.89
N GLU A 320 11.22 -15.53 -10.68
CA GLU A 320 11.00 -14.49 -11.68
C GLU A 320 10.86 -13.11 -11.05
N LEU A 321 10.19 -13.00 -9.89
CA LEU A 321 10.13 -11.75 -9.13
C LEU A 321 11.52 -11.27 -8.73
N ARG A 322 12.39 -12.15 -8.22
CA ARG A 322 13.75 -11.79 -7.76
C ARG A 322 14.68 -11.34 -8.89
N ASP A 323 14.46 -11.81 -10.10
CA ASP A 323 15.24 -11.36 -11.28
C ASP A 323 15.05 -9.85 -11.52
N SER A 324 13.88 -9.29 -11.21
CA SER A 324 13.55 -7.88 -11.41
C SER A 324 13.40 -7.10 -10.12
N ILE A 325 13.04 -7.77 -9.03
CA ILE A 325 12.76 -7.22 -7.70
C ILE A 325 13.55 -8.04 -6.66
N PRO A 326 14.85 -7.78 -6.50
CA PRO A 326 15.73 -8.61 -5.63
C PRO A 326 15.26 -8.74 -4.19
N ALA A 327 14.48 -7.78 -3.68
CA ALA A 327 13.93 -7.78 -2.33
C ALA A 327 12.70 -8.70 -2.16
N ALA A 328 12.15 -9.26 -3.25
CA ALA A 328 10.99 -10.15 -3.16
C ALA A 328 11.30 -11.37 -2.29
N ALA A 329 10.40 -11.68 -1.37
CA ALA A 329 10.60 -12.73 -0.39
C ALA A 329 9.32 -13.55 -0.13
N GLN A 330 9.50 -14.81 0.22
CA GLN A 330 8.45 -15.61 0.82
C GLN A 330 8.35 -15.23 2.29
N VAL A 331 7.21 -14.70 2.70
CA VAL A 331 7.00 -14.14 4.05
C VAL A 331 6.06 -14.95 4.91
N GLY A 332 5.43 -15.99 4.34
CA GLY A 332 4.48 -16.80 5.09
C GLY A 332 3.71 -17.80 4.23
N TYR A 333 2.60 -18.27 4.77
CA TYR A 333 1.72 -19.24 4.13
C TYR A 333 0.31 -19.19 4.72
N VAL A 334 -0.64 -19.85 4.08
CA VAL A 334 -2.05 -19.89 4.46
C VAL A 334 -2.45 -21.29 4.88
N THR A 335 -3.28 -21.41 5.93
CA THR A 335 -3.85 -22.68 6.40
C THR A 335 -5.37 -22.60 6.50
N GLU A 336 -6.02 -23.75 6.71
CA GLU A 336 -7.41 -23.78 7.17
C GLU A 336 -7.58 -22.88 8.39
N ARG A 337 -8.80 -22.35 8.57
CA ARG A 337 -9.14 -21.45 9.68
C ARG A 337 -8.82 -22.09 11.02
N GLN A 338 -7.98 -21.42 11.81
CA GLN A 338 -7.63 -21.77 13.19
C GLN A 338 -8.32 -20.78 14.17
N ASP A 339 -7.95 -20.84 15.45
CA ASP A 339 -8.57 -19.96 16.48
C ASP A 339 -8.38 -18.47 16.17
N ASN A 340 -7.23 -18.07 15.65
CA ASN A 340 -6.93 -16.70 15.27
C ASN A 340 -6.74 -16.54 13.75
N TRP A 341 -6.95 -15.30 13.26
CA TRP A 341 -6.82 -14.96 11.85
C TRP A 341 -5.37 -14.92 11.40
N LEU A 342 -4.48 -14.38 12.26
CA LEU A 342 -3.05 -14.28 12.03
C LEU A 342 -2.26 -15.07 13.09
N ILE A 343 -1.23 -15.75 12.62
CA ILE A 343 -0.19 -16.33 13.45
C ILE A 343 1.14 -15.73 13.04
N LEU A 344 1.78 -15.05 13.97
CA LEU A 344 3.10 -14.46 13.80
C LEU A 344 4.12 -15.38 14.46
N GLU A 345 5.08 -15.87 13.66
CA GLU A 345 6.09 -16.85 14.09
C GLU A 345 7.51 -16.51 13.61
#